data_424b03b735f59e29351826df4ca2ab25
#
_entry.id   424b03b735f59e29351826df4ca2ab25
#
_cell.length_a   1.000
_cell.length_b   1.000
_cell.length_c   1.000
_cell.angle_alpha   90.00
_cell.angle_beta   90.00
_cell.angle_gamma   90.00
#
_symmetry.space_group_name_H-M   'P 1'
#
loop_
_entity.id
_entity.type
_entity.pdbx_description
1 polymer ?
#
loop_
_entity_poly.entity_id
_entity_poly.type
_entity_poly.pdbx_seq_one_letter_code
_entity_poly.pdbx_strand_id
1 'polypeptide(L)' 'MEIPTLKVGDILTLKKEHPCGCDKFVIIRLGSDVKIKCTHCARDLELPREKLEKKIRSVNS' A
#
# COMPACT_ATOMS: atom_id res chain seq x y z
N MET A 1 11.61 -5.27 -13.17
CA MET A 1 11.84 -4.13 -12.25
C MET A 1 11.63 -4.58 -10.82
N GLU A 2 12.60 -4.33 -9.97
CA GLU A 2 12.52 -4.75 -8.58
C GLU A 2 11.66 -3.78 -7.77
N ILE A 3 10.85 -4.35 -6.89
CA ILE A 3 10.05 -3.55 -5.97
C ILE A 3 10.89 -3.33 -4.72
N PRO A 4 11.00 -2.07 -4.25
CA PRO A 4 11.76 -1.78 -3.04
C PRO A 4 11.24 -2.57 -1.84
N THR A 5 12.12 -2.82 -0.87
CA THR A 5 11.70 -3.47 0.36
C THR A 5 10.68 -2.61 1.08
N LEU A 6 9.54 -3.20 1.40
CA LEU A 6 8.47 -2.50 2.10
C LEU A 6 8.73 -2.48 3.60
N LYS A 7 8.35 -1.39 4.25
CA LYS A 7 8.50 -1.24 5.70
C LYS A 7 7.24 -0.62 6.29
N VAL A 8 6.96 -0.96 7.53
CA VAL A 8 5.84 -0.32 8.25
C VAL A 8 6.10 1.18 8.32
N GLY A 9 5.08 1.96 7.98
CA GLY A 9 5.20 3.41 7.93
C GLY A 9 5.49 3.98 6.55
N ASP A 10 5.84 3.13 5.60
CA ASP A 10 6.09 3.60 4.23
C ASP A 10 4.78 3.99 3.56
N ILE A 11 4.85 5.01 2.72
CA ILE A 11 3.69 5.47 1.96
C ILE A 11 3.75 4.87 0.56
N LEU A 12 2.66 4.24 0.16
CA LEU A 12 2.54 3.63 -1.16
C LEU A 12 1.62 4.44 -2.04
N THR A 13 1.96 4.54 -3.32
CA THR A 13 1.04 5.06 -4.32
C THR A 13 0.58 3.88 -5.17
N LEU A 14 -0.71 3.63 -5.22
CA LEU A 14 -1.27 2.52 -5.99
C LEU A 14 -1.64 2.99 -7.39
N LYS A 15 -1.72 2.02 -8.31
CA LYS A 15 -2.07 2.31 -9.71
C LYS A 15 -3.52 2.74 -9.87
N LYS A 16 -4.38 2.27 -8.97
CA LYS A 16 -5.80 2.63 -8.99
C LYS A 16 -6.14 3.43 -7.75
N GLU A 17 -6.97 4.45 -7.93
CA GLU A 17 -7.44 5.24 -6.82
C GLU A 17 -8.45 4.46 -5.98
N HIS A 18 -8.40 4.71 -4.68
CA HIS A 18 -9.43 4.22 -3.78
C HIS A 18 -10.74 4.99 -4.08
N PRO A 19 -11.91 4.38 -3.80
CA PRO A 19 -13.19 5.08 -4.02
C PRO A 19 -13.30 6.47 -3.41
N CYS A 20 -12.49 6.77 -2.39
CA CYS A 20 -12.48 8.12 -1.81
C CYS A 20 -11.66 9.13 -2.61
N GLY A 21 -11.06 8.70 -3.71
CA GLY A 21 -10.25 9.57 -4.56
C GLY A 21 -8.78 9.64 -4.19
N CYS A 22 -8.36 8.85 -3.22
CA CYS A 22 -6.97 8.85 -2.75
C CYS A 22 -6.26 7.57 -3.19
N ASP A 23 -5.05 7.71 -3.70
CA ASP A 23 -4.23 6.58 -4.12
C ASP A 23 -3.04 6.33 -3.20
N LYS A 24 -2.93 7.06 -2.11
CA LYS A 24 -1.82 6.95 -1.18
C LYS A 24 -2.22 6.17 0.06
N PHE A 25 -1.39 5.19 0.40
CA PHE A 25 -1.64 4.30 1.52
C PHE A 25 -0.39 4.16 2.37
N VAL A 26 -0.56 4.00 3.67
CA VAL A 26 0.54 3.76 4.59
C VAL A 26 0.52 2.29 5.02
N ILE A 27 1.71 1.69 5.06
CA ILE A 27 1.84 0.30 5.51
C ILE A 27 1.77 0.29 7.04
N ILE A 28 0.78 -0.43 7.58
CA ILE A 28 0.63 -0.54 9.03
C ILE A 28 1.05 -1.90 9.56
N ARG A 29 1.15 -2.91 8.69
CA ARG A 29 1.61 -4.22 9.11
C ARG A 29 2.22 -4.97 7.93
N LEU A 30 3.31 -5.67 8.20
CA LEU A 30 3.96 -6.56 7.24
C LEU A 30 3.97 -7.97 7.79
N GLY A 31 3.70 -8.94 6.94
CA GLY A 31 3.70 -10.34 7.28
C GLY A 31 3.43 -11.13 6.02
N SER A 32 2.81 -12.30 6.15
CA SER A 32 2.37 -13.06 4.98
C SER A 32 1.44 -12.20 4.12
N ASP A 33 0.58 -11.44 4.78
CA ASP A 33 -0.26 -10.43 4.14
C ASP A 33 0.21 -9.06 4.58
N VAL A 34 0.01 -8.06 3.71
CA VAL A 34 0.36 -6.68 4.02
C VAL A 34 -0.92 -5.93 4.33
N LYS A 35 -0.93 -5.23 5.46
CA LYS A 35 -2.07 -4.39 5.83
C LYS A 35 -1.68 -2.93 5.58
N ILE A 36 -2.51 -2.25 4.81
CA ILE A 36 -2.30 -0.86 4.47
C ILE A 36 -3.54 -0.05 4.83
N LYS A 37 -3.33 1.24 5.02
CA LYS A 37 -4.40 2.15 5.43
C LYS A 37 -4.40 3.35 4.51
N CYS A 38 -5.57 3.72 4.02
CA CYS A 38 -5.71 4.92 3.21
C CYS A 38 -5.39 6.15 4.06
N THR A 39 -4.54 7.04 3.54
CA THR A 39 -4.15 8.23 4.28
C THR A 39 -5.24 9.29 4.33
N HIS A 40 -6.27 9.15 3.51
CA HIS A 40 -7.35 10.12 3.43
C HIS A 40 -8.57 9.71 4.26
N CYS A 41 -9.13 8.53 3.98
CA CYS A 41 -10.34 8.07 4.66
C CYS A 41 -10.05 7.10 5.80
N ALA A 42 -8.80 6.78 6.03
CA ALA A 42 -8.35 5.86 7.10
C ALA A 42 -8.91 4.45 6.97
N ARG A 43 -9.26 4.03 5.76
CA ARG A 43 -9.79 2.69 5.53
C ARG A 43 -8.67 1.68 5.42
N ASP A 44 -8.79 0.58 6.16
CA ASP A 44 -7.80 -0.49 6.13
C ASP A 44 -8.05 -1.46 4.99
N LEU A 45 -6.96 -1.93 4.38
CA LEU A 45 -6.99 -2.96 3.37
C LEU A 45 -5.92 -3.99 3.69
N GLU A 46 -6.26 -5.27 3.57
CA GLU A 46 -5.30 -6.34 3.77
C GLU A 46 -5.29 -7.22 2.53
N LEU A 47 -4.10 -7.47 1.99
CA LEU A 47 -3.97 -8.29 0.79
C LEU A 47 -2.60 -8.98 0.79
N PRO A 48 -2.50 -10.11 0.07
CA PRO A 48 -1.22 -10.79 -0.06
C PRO A 48 -0.17 -9.86 -0.65
N ARG A 49 1.06 -9.97 -0.15
CA ARG A 49 2.16 -9.14 -0.63
C ARG A 49 2.31 -9.20 -2.15
N GLU A 50 2.16 -10.40 -2.70
CA GLU A 50 2.29 -10.60 -4.14
C GLU A 50 1.28 -9.76 -4.92
N LYS A 51 0.03 -9.73 -4.46
CA LYS A 51 -1.00 -8.92 -5.11
C LYS A 51 -0.75 -7.43 -4.91
N LEU A 52 -0.28 -7.05 -3.74
CA LEU A 52 0.03 -5.65 -3.45
C LEU A 52 1.12 -5.15 -4.36
N GLU A 53 2.20 -5.94 -4.53
CA GLU A 53 3.30 -5.55 -5.39
C GLU A 53 2.87 -5.23 -6.82
N LYS A 54 1.88 -5.96 -7.32
CA LYS A 54 1.34 -5.72 -8.65
C LYS A 54 0.53 -4.43 -8.73
N LYS A 55 0.03 -3.94 -7.60
CA LYS A 55 -0.80 -2.75 -7.54
C LYS A 55 0.00 -1.49 -7.20
N ILE A 56 1.22 -1.65 -6.73
CA ILE A 56 2.05 -0.51 -6.34
C ILE A 56 2.58 0.21 -7.58
N ARG A 57 2.39 1.51 -7.59
CA ARG A 57 2.98 2.39 -8.60
C ARG A 57 4.32 2.93 -8.13
N SER A 58 4.39 3.34 -6.88
CA SER A 58 5.63 3.84 -6.29
C SER A 58 5.58 3.70 -4.78
N VAL A 59 6.76 3.73 -4.17
CA VAL A 59 6.91 3.66 -2.71
C VAL A 59 7.70 4.88 -2.26
N ASN A 60 7.15 5.60 -1.29
CA ASN A 60 7.83 6.72 -0.64
C ASN A 60 8.07 6.35 0.81
N SER A 61 9.27 6.54 1.26
CA SER A 61 9.62 6.29 2.65
C SER A 61 9.82 7.59 3.42
#